data_f637a15bd7b1a4d1aa1f6dca0afd9e8f
#
_entry.id   f637a15bd7b1a4d1aa1f6dca0afd9e8f
#
_cell.length_a   1.000
_cell.length_b   1.000
_cell.length_c   1.000
_cell.angle_alpha   90.00
_cell.angle_beta   90.00
_cell.angle_gamma   90.00
#
_symmetry.space_group_name_H-M   'P 1'
#
loop_
_entity.id
_entity.type
_entity.pdbx_description
1 polymer ?
#
loop_
_entity_poly.entity_id
_entity_poly.type
_entity_poly.pdbx_seq_one_letter_code
_entity_poly.pdbx_strand_id
1 'polypeptide(L)'
;MDFFVNQYLLGKNSSVEHAELKRLQLFKDHQTPAQLVTRDFDPVLHRTMQRFGVTNDQLTNLYDFFAQTTDYQGQPLHTKDLKLAVDYQIGTGNNFREVRDGGRLAATIYFTGGTIGQIHHIDWYDQTGSLTLRNTYDIRGFKAVDEFFGQDGHEFNARYYRPDGQLYLERYFVKSVQNTPINSLNILKNWHGQDHWFASENEMFAFFLDELNRAHGEN
;
A
#
# COMPACT_ATOMS: atom_id res chain seq x y z
N MET A 1 12.93 9.41 -21.25
CA MET A 1 12.07 9.94 -20.17
C MET A 1 12.92 10.09 -18.92
N ASP A 2 12.77 11.21 -18.17
CA ASP A 2 13.52 11.43 -16.92
C ASP A 2 12.71 10.91 -15.73
N PHE A 3 13.37 10.18 -14.80
CA PHE A 3 12.75 9.68 -13.59
C PHE A 3 13.27 10.41 -12.36
N PHE A 4 12.36 10.96 -11.55
CA PHE A 4 12.65 11.50 -10.23
C PHE A 4 12.27 10.45 -9.18
N VAL A 5 13.28 9.84 -8.57
CA VAL A 5 13.07 8.73 -7.62
C VAL A 5 12.94 9.27 -6.20
N ASN A 6 11.87 8.92 -5.52
CA ASN A 6 11.64 9.22 -4.11
C ASN A 6 11.16 7.98 -3.34
N GLN A 7 11.23 8.04 -2.05
CA GLN A 7 10.72 6.97 -1.20
C GLN A 7 9.19 6.95 -1.18
N TYR A 8 8.57 8.11 -1.03
CA TYR A 8 7.11 8.29 -0.89
C TYR A 8 6.66 9.67 -1.38
N LEU A 9 5.35 9.85 -1.49
CA LEU A 9 4.70 11.16 -1.67
C LEU A 9 3.69 11.37 -0.53
N LEU A 10 4.08 12.13 0.50
CA LEU A 10 3.22 12.35 1.67
C LEU A 10 2.22 13.49 1.47
N GLY A 11 1.04 13.35 2.10
CA GLY A 11 0.00 14.38 2.10
C GLY A 11 0.37 15.67 2.85
N LYS A 12 1.38 15.61 3.75
CA LYS A 12 2.06 16.77 4.33
C LYS A 12 3.48 16.78 3.80
N ASN A 13 3.74 17.57 2.78
CA ASN A 13 5.02 17.60 2.11
C ASN A 13 6.13 18.20 2.98
N SER A 14 7.27 17.54 2.98
CA SER A 14 8.54 18.12 3.38
C SER A 14 9.08 19.04 2.26
N SER A 15 10.19 19.71 2.52
CA SER A 15 10.86 20.52 1.50
C SER A 15 11.32 19.72 0.28
N VAL A 16 11.60 18.42 0.46
CA VAL A 16 12.08 17.53 -0.61
C VAL A 16 10.95 17.20 -1.58
N GLU A 17 9.80 16.68 -1.11
CA GLU A 17 8.66 16.36 -1.96
C GLU A 17 8.11 17.60 -2.68
N HIS A 18 8.13 18.76 -1.99
CA HIS A 18 7.74 20.02 -2.60
C HIS A 18 8.68 20.43 -3.75
N ALA A 19 9.98 20.23 -3.59
CA ALA A 19 10.97 20.51 -4.65
C ALA A 19 10.77 19.57 -5.85
N GLU A 20 10.44 18.30 -5.62
CA GLU A 20 10.16 17.32 -6.68
C GLU A 20 8.89 17.65 -7.46
N LEU A 21 7.81 18.00 -6.78
CA LEU A 21 6.58 18.43 -7.44
C LEU A 21 6.79 19.69 -8.29
N LYS A 22 7.58 20.64 -7.80
CA LYS A 22 7.97 21.84 -8.59
C LYS A 22 8.84 21.48 -9.79
N ARG A 23 9.76 20.54 -9.64
CA ARG A 23 10.60 20.05 -10.74
C ARG A 23 9.75 19.33 -11.78
N LEU A 24 8.84 18.46 -11.37
CA LEU A 24 7.89 17.79 -12.27
C LEU A 24 7.06 18.81 -13.04
N GLN A 25 6.56 19.87 -12.38
CA GLN A 25 5.82 20.95 -13.05
C GLN A 25 6.71 21.70 -14.05
N LEU A 26 7.96 22.00 -13.70
CA LEU A 26 8.92 22.67 -14.60
C LEU A 26 9.16 21.86 -15.87
N PHE A 27 9.36 20.54 -15.76
CA PHE A 27 9.54 19.64 -16.91
C PHE A 27 8.29 19.63 -17.80
N LYS A 28 7.11 19.58 -17.17
CA LYS A 28 5.82 19.68 -17.90
C LYS A 28 5.69 20.99 -18.66
N ASP A 29 6.03 22.13 -18.05
CA ASP A 29 5.96 23.46 -18.67
C ASP A 29 6.91 23.57 -19.88
N HIS A 30 8.04 22.85 -19.83
CA HIS A 30 9.00 22.76 -20.94
C HIS A 30 8.75 21.60 -21.91
N GLN A 31 7.62 20.92 -21.79
CA GLN A 31 7.25 19.75 -22.62
C GLN A 31 8.32 18.63 -22.63
N THR A 32 9.07 18.52 -21.54
CA THR A 32 10.08 17.47 -21.37
C THR A 32 9.43 16.31 -20.60
N PRO A 33 9.41 15.07 -21.15
CA PRO A 33 8.80 13.94 -20.48
C PRO A 33 9.55 13.59 -19.20
N ALA A 34 8.86 13.67 -18.05
CA ALA A 34 9.40 13.31 -16.76
C ALA A 34 8.33 12.66 -15.88
N GLN A 35 8.74 11.76 -15.00
CA GLN A 35 7.85 11.02 -14.11
C GLN A 35 8.46 10.93 -12.69
N LEU A 36 7.62 11.08 -11.68
CA LEU A 36 7.96 10.78 -10.29
C LEU A 36 7.82 9.27 -10.07
N VAL A 37 8.83 8.67 -9.47
CA VAL A 37 8.84 7.23 -9.14
C VAL A 37 8.91 7.09 -7.62
N THR A 38 7.95 6.36 -7.03
CA THR A 38 7.92 6.13 -5.58
C THR A 38 8.06 4.66 -5.23
N ARG A 39 8.77 4.39 -4.12
CA ARG A 39 9.10 3.04 -3.70
C ARG A 39 8.10 2.44 -2.71
N ASP A 40 7.74 3.21 -1.67
CA ASP A 40 7.01 2.67 -0.53
C ASP A 40 5.52 2.47 -0.85
N PHE A 41 4.92 1.46 -0.21
CA PHE A 41 3.48 1.26 -0.25
C PHE A 41 2.75 2.37 0.53
N ASP A 42 1.79 3.02 -0.12
CA ASP A 42 0.91 4.00 0.53
C ASP A 42 -0.54 3.77 0.09
N PRO A 43 -1.42 3.29 0.98
CA PRO A 43 -2.82 3.01 0.65
C PRO A 43 -3.63 4.26 0.32
N VAL A 44 -3.11 5.46 0.61
CA VAL A 44 -3.76 6.74 0.32
C VAL A 44 -3.07 7.54 -0.79
N LEU A 45 -2.11 6.95 -1.49
CA LEU A 45 -1.31 7.60 -2.53
C LEU A 45 -2.18 8.33 -3.57
N HIS A 46 -3.18 7.67 -4.13
CA HIS A 46 -4.03 8.25 -5.18
C HIS A 46 -4.84 9.46 -4.70
N ARG A 47 -5.21 9.51 -3.43
CA ARG A 47 -5.81 10.70 -2.82
C ARG A 47 -4.79 11.83 -2.68
N THR A 48 -3.56 11.49 -2.33
CA THR A 48 -2.45 12.46 -2.24
C THR A 48 -2.12 13.02 -3.61
N MET A 49 -2.05 12.18 -4.64
CA MET A 49 -1.87 12.60 -6.05
C MET A 49 -2.97 13.57 -6.48
N GLN A 50 -4.24 13.20 -6.26
CA GLN A 50 -5.39 14.07 -6.57
C GLN A 50 -5.30 15.43 -5.88
N ARG A 51 -4.90 15.46 -4.60
CA ARG A 51 -4.73 16.69 -3.83
C ARG A 51 -3.67 17.63 -4.42
N PHE A 52 -2.60 17.07 -4.96
CA PHE A 52 -1.50 17.84 -5.57
C PHE A 52 -1.63 18.03 -7.08
N GLY A 53 -2.69 17.53 -7.70
CA GLY A 53 -2.90 17.61 -9.14
C GLY A 53 -1.91 16.78 -9.94
N VAL A 54 -1.34 15.72 -9.32
CA VAL A 54 -0.45 14.75 -9.98
C VAL A 54 -1.31 13.69 -10.67
N THR A 55 -1.06 13.45 -11.93
CA THR A 55 -1.80 12.49 -12.77
C THR A 55 -1.05 11.14 -12.85
N ASN A 56 -1.73 10.08 -13.31
CA ASN A 56 -1.16 8.73 -13.39
C ASN A 56 0.03 8.63 -14.36
N ASP A 57 0.08 9.49 -15.37
CA ASP A 57 1.21 9.61 -16.30
C ASP A 57 2.43 10.31 -15.67
N GLN A 58 2.24 11.03 -14.58
CA GLN A 58 3.27 11.80 -13.89
C GLN A 58 3.88 11.07 -12.68
N LEU A 59 3.25 10.01 -12.18
CA LEU A 59 3.74 9.24 -11.05
C LEU A 59 3.54 7.74 -11.26
N THR A 60 4.60 6.97 -11.02
CA THR A 60 4.54 5.51 -10.92
C THR A 60 5.03 5.06 -9.56
N ASN A 61 4.18 4.32 -8.84
CA ASN A 61 4.56 3.65 -7.60
C ASN A 61 4.90 2.19 -7.88
N LEU A 62 5.91 1.65 -7.18
CA LEU A 62 6.34 0.25 -7.31
C LEU A 62 5.19 -0.75 -7.15
N TYR A 63 4.35 -0.53 -6.14
CA TYR A 63 3.23 -1.45 -5.84
C TYR A 63 2.12 -1.35 -6.88
N ASP A 64 1.75 -0.14 -7.33
CA ASP A 64 0.78 0.05 -8.41
C ASP A 64 1.26 -0.56 -9.73
N PHE A 65 2.54 -0.43 -10.04
CA PHE A 65 3.14 -0.99 -11.24
C PHE A 65 3.02 -2.52 -11.27
N PHE A 66 3.47 -3.21 -10.22
CA PHE A 66 3.41 -4.67 -10.15
C PHE A 66 1.98 -5.20 -9.96
N ALA A 67 1.14 -4.46 -9.26
CA ALA A 67 -0.28 -4.76 -9.16
C ALA A 67 -1.05 -4.50 -10.47
N GLN A 68 -0.47 -3.71 -11.41
CA GLN A 68 -1.15 -3.24 -12.62
C GLN A 68 -2.39 -2.40 -12.30
N THR A 69 -2.27 -1.52 -11.29
CA THR A 69 -3.39 -0.73 -10.76
C THR A 69 -3.24 0.78 -10.96
N THR A 70 -2.24 1.23 -11.74
CA THR A 70 -2.00 2.66 -11.99
C THR A 70 -3.27 3.38 -12.45
N ASP A 71 -4.04 2.79 -13.36
CA ASP A 71 -5.27 3.37 -13.91
C ASP A 71 -6.55 2.80 -13.30
N TYR A 72 -6.43 1.97 -12.25
CA TYR A 72 -7.59 1.39 -11.60
C TYR A 72 -8.46 2.47 -10.96
N GLN A 73 -9.76 2.41 -11.27
CA GLN A 73 -10.79 3.28 -10.70
C GLN A 73 -11.75 2.44 -9.86
N GLY A 74 -11.77 2.70 -8.56
CA GLY A 74 -12.64 2.01 -7.62
C GLY A 74 -13.44 2.99 -6.77
N GLN A 75 -14.27 2.45 -5.87
CA GLN A 75 -15.05 3.25 -4.93
C GLN A 75 -14.56 2.97 -3.51
N PRO A 76 -14.40 4.01 -2.68
CA PRO A 76 -13.96 3.83 -1.31
C PRO A 76 -14.82 2.83 -0.52
N LEU A 77 -14.19 2.00 0.28
CA LEU A 77 -14.86 1.00 1.10
C LEU A 77 -15.33 1.61 2.42
N HIS A 78 -16.56 1.28 2.83
CA HIS A 78 -17.16 1.69 4.10
C HIS A 78 -17.56 0.46 4.93
N THR A 79 -17.84 0.65 6.22
CA THR A 79 -18.22 -0.47 7.13
C THR A 79 -19.40 -1.30 6.60
N LYS A 80 -20.38 -0.66 5.94
CA LYS A 80 -21.55 -1.33 5.35
C LYS A 80 -21.20 -2.32 4.23
N ASP A 81 -20.05 -2.12 3.58
CA ASP A 81 -19.59 -2.93 2.45
C ASP A 81 -18.77 -4.15 2.90
N LEU A 82 -18.43 -4.21 4.21
CA LEU A 82 -17.72 -5.35 4.79
C LEU A 82 -18.66 -6.56 4.96
N LYS A 83 -18.18 -7.72 4.55
CA LYS A 83 -18.84 -9.00 4.77
C LYS A 83 -18.44 -9.60 6.12
N LEU A 84 -18.83 -8.94 7.22
CA LEU A 84 -18.59 -9.43 8.57
C LEU A 84 -19.64 -10.49 8.95
N ALA A 85 -19.33 -11.35 9.92
CA ALA A 85 -20.27 -12.32 10.46
C ALA A 85 -21.49 -11.60 11.08
N VAL A 86 -22.68 -12.20 10.93
CA VAL A 86 -23.97 -11.56 11.29
C VAL A 86 -24.11 -11.33 12.81
N ASP A 87 -23.45 -12.15 13.59
CA ASP A 87 -23.43 -12.12 15.07
C ASP A 87 -22.42 -11.13 15.65
N TYR A 88 -21.58 -10.50 14.82
CA TYR A 88 -20.68 -9.47 15.27
C TYR A 88 -21.40 -8.17 15.62
N GLN A 89 -21.10 -7.65 16.80
CA GLN A 89 -21.56 -6.34 17.24
C GLN A 89 -20.55 -5.28 16.85
N ILE A 90 -21.01 -4.27 16.11
CA ILE A 90 -20.16 -3.16 15.65
C ILE A 90 -20.45 -1.93 16.50
N GLY A 91 -19.45 -1.46 17.23
CA GLY A 91 -19.52 -0.23 18.02
C GLY A 91 -19.60 1.03 17.14
N THR A 92 -19.89 2.14 17.78
CA THR A 92 -19.90 3.48 17.14
C THR A 92 -18.66 4.24 17.55
N GLY A 93 -17.98 4.87 16.59
CA GLY A 93 -16.79 5.71 16.83
C GLY A 93 -16.48 6.56 15.61
N ASN A 94 -15.80 7.69 15.81
CA ASN A 94 -15.50 8.63 14.72
C ASN A 94 -14.26 8.20 13.92
N ASN A 95 -13.19 7.77 14.59
CA ASN A 95 -11.92 7.43 13.97
C ASN A 95 -11.69 5.92 13.84
N PHE A 96 -12.41 5.13 14.65
CA PHE A 96 -12.37 3.67 14.61
C PHE A 96 -13.70 3.09 15.11
N ARG A 97 -13.92 1.80 14.82
CA ARG A 97 -15.04 1.02 15.36
C ARG A 97 -14.53 -0.32 15.87
N GLU A 98 -14.99 -0.69 17.06
CA GLU A 98 -14.75 -2.03 17.59
C GLU A 98 -15.73 -3.03 16.99
N VAL A 99 -15.23 -4.20 16.66
CA VAL A 99 -16.03 -5.38 16.25
C VAL A 99 -15.92 -6.41 17.39
N ARG A 100 -17.04 -6.76 17.99
CA ARG A 100 -17.09 -7.67 19.13
C ARG A 100 -17.85 -8.95 18.80
N ASP A 101 -17.28 -10.06 19.26
CA ASP A 101 -17.88 -11.39 19.26
C ASP A 101 -18.28 -11.72 20.69
N GLY A 102 -19.56 -11.56 21.03
CA GLY A 102 -20.01 -11.55 22.42
C GLY A 102 -19.32 -10.42 23.21
N GLY A 103 -18.59 -10.75 24.26
CA GLY A 103 -17.82 -9.78 25.04
C GLY A 103 -16.39 -9.51 24.54
N ARG A 104 -15.89 -10.33 23.61
CA ARG A 104 -14.50 -10.31 23.14
C ARG A 104 -14.33 -9.29 22.02
N LEU A 105 -13.25 -8.50 22.09
CA LEU A 105 -12.82 -7.68 20.96
C LEU A 105 -12.24 -8.63 19.88
N ALA A 106 -12.94 -8.73 18.75
CA ALA A 106 -12.52 -9.56 17.62
C ALA A 106 -11.70 -8.75 16.61
N ALA A 107 -12.09 -7.49 16.35
CA ALA A 107 -11.37 -6.61 15.44
C ALA A 107 -11.58 -5.13 15.79
N THR A 108 -10.71 -4.28 15.21
CA THR A 108 -10.90 -2.81 15.20
C THR A 108 -10.79 -2.31 13.76
N ILE A 109 -11.82 -1.62 13.29
CA ILE A 109 -11.86 -0.98 11.99
C ILE A 109 -11.37 0.46 12.12
N TYR A 110 -10.29 0.82 11.44
CA TYR A 110 -9.74 2.17 11.42
C TYR A 110 -10.10 2.88 10.13
N PHE A 111 -10.42 4.18 10.23
CA PHE A 111 -10.81 5.00 9.10
C PHE A 111 -9.69 5.91 8.62
N THR A 112 -9.68 6.17 7.31
CA THR A 112 -8.76 7.13 6.70
C THR A 112 -9.05 8.54 7.18
N GLY A 113 -8.05 9.19 7.76
CA GLY A 113 -8.17 10.56 8.28
C GLY A 113 -8.67 11.57 7.23
N GLY A 114 -9.58 12.46 7.62
CA GLY A 114 -10.17 13.47 6.74
C GLY A 114 -11.12 12.90 5.68
N THR A 115 -11.71 11.71 5.93
CA THR A 115 -12.76 11.11 5.11
C THR A 115 -14.02 10.86 5.95
N ILE A 116 -15.13 10.56 5.29
CA ILE A 116 -16.37 10.18 5.96
C ILE A 116 -16.46 8.65 6.02
N GLY A 117 -15.76 8.04 7.00
CA GLY A 117 -15.85 6.61 7.28
C GLY A 117 -15.28 5.68 6.20
N GLN A 118 -14.34 6.15 5.39
CA GLN A 118 -13.59 5.29 4.47
C GLN A 118 -12.61 4.43 5.26
N ILE A 119 -12.64 3.12 5.04
CA ILE A 119 -11.80 2.17 5.76
C ILE A 119 -10.36 2.33 5.31
N HIS A 120 -9.46 2.43 6.30
CA HIS A 120 -8.01 2.38 6.09
C HIS A 120 -7.50 0.95 6.29
N HIS A 121 -7.73 0.38 7.49
CA HIS A 121 -7.35 -0.99 7.81
C HIS A 121 -8.27 -1.59 8.88
N ILE A 122 -8.20 -2.91 9.00
CA ILE A 122 -8.89 -3.69 10.04
C ILE A 122 -7.82 -4.52 10.76
N ASP A 123 -7.71 -4.31 12.07
CA ASP A 123 -6.87 -5.09 12.96
C ASP A 123 -7.69 -6.24 13.57
N TRP A 124 -7.23 -7.48 13.40
CA TRP A 124 -7.86 -8.68 13.94
C TRP A 124 -7.06 -9.22 15.10
N TYR A 125 -7.75 -9.57 16.18
CA TYR A 125 -7.14 -10.01 17.41
C TYR A 125 -7.47 -11.48 17.72
N ASP A 126 -6.50 -12.19 18.28
CA ASP A 126 -6.70 -13.54 18.80
C ASP A 126 -7.52 -13.55 20.10
N GLN A 127 -7.64 -14.74 20.72
CA GLN A 127 -8.37 -14.92 21.98
C GLN A 127 -7.70 -14.22 23.17
N THR A 128 -6.42 -13.91 23.08
CA THR A 128 -5.64 -13.22 24.13
C THR A 128 -5.64 -11.69 23.95
N GLY A 129 -6.20 -11.20 22.85
CA GLY A 129 -6.21 -9.77 22.48
C GLY A 129 -4.96 -9.30 21.76
N SER A 130 -4.11 -10.24 21.30
CA SER A 130 -2.93 -9.93 20.51
C SER A 130 -3.30 -9.72 19.04
N LEU A 131 -2.72 -8.69 18.41
CA LEU A 131 -2.87 -8.45 16.97
C LEU A 131 -2.25 -9.63 16.19
N THR A 132 -3.02 -10.25 15.30
CA THR A 132 -2.57 -11.37 14.48
C THR A 132 -2.58 -11.09 13.00
N LEU A 133 -3.52 -10.25 12.54
CA LEU A 133 -3.69 -9.91 11.14
C LEU A 133 -4.15 -8.47 11.01
N ARG A 134 -3.57 -7.72 10.08
CA ARG A 134 -4.10 -6.45 9.60
C ARG A 134 -4.46 -6.57 8.13
N ASN A 135 -5.70 -6.21 7.79
CA ASN A 135 -6.12 -6.04 6.41
C ASN A 135 -6.07 -4.55 6.08
N THR A 136 -5.15 -4.11 5.22
CA THR A 136 -5.06 -2.71 4.77
C THR A 136 -5.73 -2.56 3.40
N TYR A 137 -6.52 -1.49 3.27
CA TYR A 137 -7.32 -1.21 2.07
C TYR A 137 -6.79 0.02 1.36
N ASP A 138 -6.66 -0.09 0.04
CA ASP A 138 -6.39 1.07 -0.82
C ASP A 138 -7.59 2.04 -0.78
N ILE A 139 -7.32 3.34 -0.88
CA ILE A 139 -8.36 4.38 -0.88
C ILE A 139 -9.38 4.19 -2.02
N ARG A 140 -9.03 3.45 -3.07
CA ARG A 140 -9.91 3.07 -4.18
C ARG A 140 -10.81 1.86 -3.89
N GLY A 141 -10.77 1.31 -2.64
CA GLY A 141 -11.77 0.39 -2.11
C GLY A 141 -11.51 -1.10 -2.29
N PHE A 142 -10.29 -1.53 -2.54
CA PHE A 142 -9.92 -2.94 -2.52
C PHE A 142 -8.95 -3.27 -1.38
N LYS A 143 -8.96 -4.52 -0.93
CA LYS A 143 -7.98 -4.99 0.04
C LYS A 143 -6.62 -5.10 -0.64
N ALA A 144 -5.68 -4.25 -0.22
CA ALA A 144 -4.37 -4.14 -0.85
C ALA A 144 -3.33 -5.06 -0.21
N VAL A 145 -3.35 -5.21 1.12
CA VAL A 145 -2.37 -6.05 1.82
C VAL A 145 -2.97 -6.71 3.06
N ASP A 146 -2.53 -7.94 3.33
CA ASP A 146 -2.67 -8.66 4.58
C ASP A 146 -1.30 -8.72 5.27
N GLU A 147 -1.20 -8.12 6.46
CA GLU A 147 0.00 -8.10 7.29
C GLU A 147 -0.20 -9.07 8.47
N PHE A 148 0.69 -10.05 8.62
CA PHE A 148 0.61 -11.09 9.64
C PHE A 148 1.60 -10.84 10.77
N PHE A 149 1.12 -10.93 12.00
CA PHE A 149 1.90 -10.65 13.21
C PHE A 149 2.11 -11.90 14.05
N GLY A 150 3.33 -12.07 14.56
CA GLY A 150 3.67 -13.12 15.51
C GLY A 150 3.19 -12.79 16.93
N GLN A 151 3.29 -13.77 17.84
CA GLN A 151 2.94 -13.58 19.26
C GLN A 151 3.77 -12.48 19.94
N ASP A 152 4.90 -12.15 19.37
CA ASP A 152 5.79 -11.08 19.82
C ASP A 152 5.39 -9.69 19.33
N GLY A 153 4.27 -9.59 18.59
CA GLY A 153 3.74 -8.35 18.03
C GLY A 153 4.49 -7.82 16.80
N HIS A 154 5.44 -8.57 16.24
CA HIS A 154 6.17 -8.18 15.03
C HIS A 154 5.55 -8.80 13.79
N GLU A 155 5.50 -8.00 12.73
CA GLU A 155 5.16 -8.46 11.39
C GLU A 155 6.20 -9.47 10.91
N PHE A 156 5.75 -10.62 10.38
CA PHE A 156 6.62 -11.63 9.79
C PHE A 156 6.32 -11.92 8.33
N ASN A 157 5.12 -11.58 7.85
CA ASN A 157 4.72 -11.74 6.45
C ASN A 157 3.72 -10.66 6.04
N ALA A 158 3.86 -10.12 4.83
CA ALA A 158 2.87 -9.29 4.17
C ALA A 158 2.53 -9.86 2.79
N ARG A 159 1.24 -9.89 2.45
CA ARG A 159 0.71 -10.39 1.20
C ARG A 159 -0.08 -9.31 0.48
N TYR A 160 0.36 -8.94 -0.71
CA TYR A 160 -0.21 -7.85 -1.49
C TYR A 160 -1.09 -8.38 -2.62
N TYR A 161 -2.25 -7.77 -2.79
CA TYR A 161 -3.29 -8.25 -3.70
C TYR A 161 -3.67 -7.20 -4.73
N ARG A 162 -4.05 -7.68 -5.91
CA ARG A 162 -4.74 -6.90 -6.93
C ARG A 162 -6.21 -6.68 -6.54
N PRO A 163 -6.94 -5.76 -7.21
CA PRO A 163 -8.37 -5.52 -6.94
C PRO A 163 -9.26 -6.76 -7.10
N ASP A 164 -8.86 -7.70 -7.94
CA ASP A 164 -9.56 -8.99 -8.15
C ASP A 164 -9.26 -10.04 -7.05
N GLY A 165 -8.41 -9.68 -6.08
CA GLY A 165 -7.97 -10.56 -4.99
C GLY A 165 -6.80 -11.48 -5.35
N GLN A 166 -6.22 -11.36 -6.55
CA GLN A 166 -5.04 -12.14 -6.92
C GLN A 166 -3.80 -11.65 -6.15
N LEU A 167 -3.11 -12.60 -5.50
CA LEU A 167 -1.82 -12.36 -4.85
C LEU A 167 -0.74 -12.08 -5.90
N TYR A 168 -0.03 -10.94 -5.78
CA TYR A 168 1.05 -10.60 -6.69
C TYR A 168 2.41 -10.42 -6.01
N LEU A 169 2.45 -10.14 -4.70
CA LEU A 169 3.70 -9.93 -3.96
C LEU A 169 3.57 -10.50 -2.54
N GLU A 170 4.57 -11.25 -2.10
CA GLU A 170 4.76 -11.66 -0.71
C GLU A 170 6.06 -11.08 -0.18
N ARG A 171 6.01 -10.56 1.04
CA ARG A 171 7.18 -10.05 1.76
C ARG A 171 7.32 -10.77 3.08
N TYR A 172 8.54 -11.14 3.41
CA TYR A 172 8.88 -11.86 4.63
C TYR A 172 9.86 -11.05 5.47
N PHE A 173 9.63 -11.07 6.77
CA PHE A 173 10.44 -10.34 7.73
C PHE A 173 11.00 -11.27 8.79
N VAL A 174 12.23 -10.99 9.20
CA VAL A 174 12.89 -11.68 10.33
C VAL A 174 13.25 -10.63 11.38
N LYS A 175 13.41 -11.07 12.60
CA LYS A 175 13.87 -10.19 13.67
C LYS A 175 15.37 -9.94 13.58
N SER A 176 15.74 -8.66 13.70
CA SER A 176 17.12 -8.27 13.94
C SER A 176 17.55 -8.60 15.37
N VAL A 177 18.84 -8.51 15.62
CA VAL A 177 19.41 -8.57 17.00
C VAL A 177 18.83 -7.47 17.90
N GLN A 178 18.41 -6.34 17.31
CA GLN A 178 17.81 -5.20 18.00
C GLN A 178 16.28 -5.31 18.15
N ASN A 179 15.71 -6.50 17.84
CA ASN A 179 14.27 -6.79 17.93
C ASN A 179 13.40 -5.92 16.99
N THR A 180 13.95 -5.48 15.85
CA THR A 180 13.23 -4.78 14.79
C THR A 180 13.00 -5.71 13.59
N PRO A 181 11.85 -5.65 12.89
CA PRO A 181 11.66 -6.43 11.67
C PRO A 181 12.60 -5.96 10.57
N ILE A 182 13.27 -6.92 9.91
CA ILE A 182 14.10 -6.70 8.73
C ILE A 182 13.48 -7.49 7.58
N ASN A 183 13.24 -6.85 6.44
CA ASN A 183 12.82 -7.53 5.23
C ASN A 183 13.92 -8.52 4.79
N SER A 184 13.56 -9.80 4.67
CA SER A 184 14.49 -10.89 4.38
C SER A 184 14.26 -11.55 3.04
N LEU A 185 13.04 -11.41 2.50
CA LEU A 185 12.67 -12.02 1.22
C LEU A 185 11.45 -11.31 0.64
N ASN A 186 11.46 -11.09 -0.67
CA ASN A 186 10.30 -10.63 -1.43
C ASN A 186 10.09 -11.57 -2.60
N ILE A 187 8.85 -11.96 -2.87
CA ILE A 187 8.48 -12.87 -3.96
C ILE A 187 7.41 -12.20 -4.81
N LEU A 188 7.80 -11.71 -5.98
CA LEU A 188 6.86 -11.18 -6.97
C LEU A 188 6.31 -12.37 -7.76
N LYS A 189 4.99 -12.57 -7.69
CA LYS A 189 4.29 -13.72 -8.25
C LYS A 189 3.87 -13.50 -9.69
N ASN A 190 4.14 -14.49 -10.53
CA ASN A 190 3.63 -14.58 -11.90
C ASN A 190 3.87 -13.30 -12.74
N TRP A 191 5.01 -12.63 -12.54
CA TRP A 191 5.41 -11.50 -13.37
C TRP A 191 5.99 -12.02 -14.69
N HIS A 192 5.36 -11.67 -15.81
CA HIS A 192 5.68 -12.26 -17.13
C HIS A 192 5.70 -13.79 -17.15
N GLY A 193 4.81 -14.43 -16.36
CA GLY A 193 4.65 -15.88 -16.32
C GLY A 193 5.60 -16.64 -15.39
N GLN A 194 6.39 -15.93 -14.57
CA GLN A 194 7.31 -16.55 -13.61
C GLN A 194 7.35 -15.80 -12.28
N ASP A 195 7.76 -16.50 -11.21
CA ASP A 195 8.01 -15.92 -9.91
C ASP A 195 9.44 -15.35 -9.85
N HIS A 196 9.58 -14.15 -9.28
CA HIS A 196 10.87 -13.50 -9.03
C HIS A 196 11.12 -13.39 -7.53
N TRP A 197 12.36 -13.66 -7.12
CA TRP A 197 12.78 -13.72 -5.72
C TRP A 197 13.87 -12.69 -5.46
N PHE A 198 13.70 -11.89 -4.42
CA PHE A 198 14.64 -10.82 -4.04
C PHE A 198 15.00 -10.95 -2.57
N ALA A 199 16.29 -10.97 -2.25
CA ALA A 199 16.80 -11.04 -0.88
C ALA A 199 16.64 -9.73 -0.10
N SER A 200 16.29 -8.63 -0.78
CA SER A 200 16.09 -7.31 -0.15
C SER A 200 15.10 -6.45 -0.93
N GLU A 201 14.59 -5.42 -0.26
CA GLU A 201 13.78 -4.38 -0.91
C GLU A 201 14.56 -3.63 -2.01
N ASN A 202 15.86 -3.45 -1.82
CA ASN A 202 16.69 -2.74 -2.79
C ASN A 202 16.83 -3.55 -4.10
N GLU A 203 16.96 -4.88 -4.01
CA GLU A 203 16.98 -5.75 -5.20
C GLU A 203 15.64 -5.70 -5.94
N MET A 204 14.54 -5.78 -5.21
CA MET A 204 13.20 -5.66 -5.81
C MET A 204 12.99 -4.28 -6.44
N PHE A 205 13.48 -3.21 -5.81
CA PHE A 205 13.39 -1.87 -6.35
C PHE A 205 14.26 -1.68 -7.59
N ALA A 206 15.47 -2.23 -7.63
CA ALA A 206 16.32 -2.22 -8.83
C ALA A 206 15.64 -2.95 -10.00
N PHE A 207 15.06 -4.12 -9.75
CA PHE A 207 14.28 -4.85 -10.74
C PHE A 207 13.09 -4.02 -11.26
N PHE A 208 12.36 -3.35 -10.37
CA PHE A 208 11.28 -2.45 -10.76
C PHE A 208 11.75 -1.34 -11.69
N LEU A 209 12.88 -0.69 -11.39
CA LEU A 209 13.42 0.37 -12.25
C LEU A 209 13.84 -0.15 -13.63
N ASP A 210 14.38 -1.38 -13.71
CA ASP A 210 14.70 -2.04 -14.97
C ASP A 210 13.43 -2.33 -15.79
N GLU A 211 12.38 -2.86 -15.17
CA GLU A 211 11.10 -3.10 -15.82
C GLU A 211 10.42 -1.79 -16.28
N LEU A 212 10.48 -0.75 -15.46
CA LEU A 212 9.97 0.57 -15.81
C LEU A 212 10.72 1.17 -17.01
N ASN A 213 12.05 1.04 -17.04
CA ASN A 213 12.86 1.47 -18.19
C ASN A 213 12.51 0.71 -19.47
N ARG A 214 12.29 -0.60 -19.39
CA ARG A 214 11.85 -1.41 -20.53
C ARG A 214 10.50 -0.95 -21.05
N ALA A 215 9.53 -0.73 -20.16
CA ALA A 215 8.20 -0.28 -20.54
C ALA A 215 8.20 1.08 -21.27
N HIS A 216 9.19 1.94 -21.00
CA HIS A 216 9.34 3.25 -21.63
C HIS A 216 10.35 3.27 -22.79
N GLY A 217 11.18 2.26 -22.93
CA GLY A 217 12.21 2.17 -23.98
C GLY A 217 11.80 1.39 -25.23
N GLU A 218 10.68 0.68 -25.18
CA GLU A 218 10.12 -0.09 -26.31
C GLU A 218 9.19 0.72 -27.26
N ASN A 219 9.29 2.06 -27.24
CA ASN A 219 8.56 2.95 -28.17
C ASN A 219 9.48 3.53 -29.24
#